data_eb94366d08f9fe0b1993cd494ed22a53
#
_entry.id   eb94366d08f9fe0b1993cd494ed22a53
#
_cell.length_a   1.000
_cell.length_b   1.000
_cell.length_c   1.000
_cell.angle_alpha   90.00
_cell.angle_beta   90.00
_cell.angle_gamma   90.00
#
_symmetry.space_group_name_H-M   'P 1'
#
loop_
_entity.id
_entity.type
_entity.pdbx_description
1 polymer ?
#
loop_
_entity_poly.entity_id
_entity_poly.type
_entity_poly.pdbx_seq_one_letter_code
_entity_poly.pdbx_strand_id
1 'polypeptide(L)'
;TKELILRLQKAAITVPANVSGILPLDSKLKGTVVLNIGKTPGAGLDFYNRLQNTLSLTRVVARPDSMEAIRKRLLGSQRVIVVVTSDDYKKYKTMLDSLPADLPVVYVFLMPLKSMLDMEGYWKKAAAVVLGHSDESVIQEYVADVLVGKAVADGRLSVAVADLFKPGDGVTITPKVSRIYRPEDYGMDSKILEKIDGIAMEGIKAKAYPGCQILILKDGKPVYDKSFGTFTYESDQKVEKDDLYDLASLTKTTATLLAVMKLYDEGKFGLTDRISQYIPALKGTDKERVTIEELLLHQSGIPAFWPFYKEAIDKDSYKGTFYKARPDASHHTQIDVRLYVTDKFDYRKELMAKSFSADYPLQVADSMFLHRSFRDSIIAQIGRIPLKDRRYRYSCLNFMLLKEMVENISKMPMNLFLDKEFYKPMEMNRT
;
A
#
# COMPACT_ATOMS: atom_id res chain seq x y z
N THR A 1 -12.40 11.22 32.88
CA THR A 1 -12.82 12.37 32.06
C THR A 1 -13.65 11.89 30.89
N LYS A 2 -14.51 12.74 30.31
CA LYS A 2 -15.33 12.40 29.12
C LYS A 2 -14.49 11.89 27.94
N GLU A 3 -13.32 12.49 27.73
CA GLU A 3 -12.38 12.07 26.66
C GLU A 3 -11.88 10.63 26.86
N LEU A 4 -11.53 10.24 28.07
CA LEU A 4 -11.10 8.86 28.37
C LEU A 4 -12.23 7.86 28.09
N ILE A 5 -13.46 8.19 28.52
CA ILE A 5 -14.64 7.33 28.27
C ILE A 5 -14.83 7.14 26.75
N LEU A 6 -14.77 8.22 25.98
CA LEU A 6 -14.89 8.16 24.54
C LEU A 6 -13.79 7.32 23.87
N ARG A 7 -12.54 7.44 24.35
CA ARG A 7 -11.42 6.62 23.85
C ARG A 7 -11.65 5.14 24.14
N LEU A 8 -12.12 4.81 25.34
CA LEU A 8 -12.44 3.42 25.72
C LEU A 8 -13.61 2.87 24.89
N GLN A 9 -14.67 3.64 24.69
CA GLN A 9 -15.79 3.24 23.85
C GLN A 9 -15.37 2.96 22.40
N LYS A 10 -14.52 3.81 21.81
CA LYS A 10 -13.97 3.59 20.47
C LYS A 10 -13.08 2.35 20.39
N ALA A 11 -12.21 2.15 21.38
CA ALA A 11 -11.34 0.98 21.47
C ALA A 11 -12.11 -0.34 21.71
N ALA A 12 -13.32 -0.26 22.27
CA ALA A 12 -14.19 -1.42 22.47
C ALA A 12 -14.90 -1.89 21.20
N ILE A 13 -14.95 -1.08 20.13
CA ILE A 13 -15.64 -1.45 18.89
C ILE A 13 -15.01 -2.70 18.31
N THR A 14 -15.83 -3.74 18.17
CA THR A 14 -15.38 -5.08 17.79
C THR A 14 -16.01 -5.50 16.47
N VAL A 15 -15.22 -6.17 15.61
CA VAL A 15 -15.68 -6.81 14.37
C VAL A 15 -15.48 -8.32 14.50
N PRO A 16 -16.44 -9.05 15.12
CA PRO A 16 -16.25 -10.48 15.37
C PRO A 16 -16.28 -11.33 14.09
N ALA A 17 -16.85 -10.80 12.99
CA ALA A 17 -16.84 -11.48 11.69
C ALA A 17 -16.63 -10.49 10.55
N ASN A 18 -15.77 -10.85 9.59
CA ASN A 18 -15.56 -10.14 8.33
C ASN A 18 -15.25 -11.18 7.24
N VAL A 19 -16.28 -11.82 6.73
CA VAL A 19 -16.18 -12.92 5.76
C VAL A 19 -15.67 -12.38 4.43
N SER A 20 -14.68 -13.04 3.87
CA SER A 20 -14.07 -12.66 2.58
C SER A 20 -13.51 -11.22 2.57
N GLY A 21 -13.28 -10.61 3.74
CA GLY A 21 -12.73 -9.27 3.82
C GLY A 21 -13.63 -8.18 3.24
N ILE A 22 -14.96 -8.28 3.40
CA ILE A 22 -15.90 -7.29 2.85
C ILE A 22 -15.71 -5.89 3.44
N LEU A 23 -15.25 -5.80 4.69
CA LEU A 23 -14.85 -4.54 5.32
C LEU A 23 -13.34 -4.27 5.11
N PRO A 24 -12.97 -3.04 4.79
CA PRO A 24 -13.80 -1.86 4.58
C PRO A 24 -14.61 -1.94 3.27
N LEU A 25 -15.83 -1.38 3.30
CA LEU A 25 -16.77 -1.44 2.18
C LEU A 25 -16.22 -0.69 0.94
N ASP A 26 -16.38 -1.30 -0.23
CA ASP A 26 -16.07 -0.63 -1.49
C ASP A 26 -17.05 0.53 -1.74
N SER A 27 -16.51 1.75 -1.89
CA SER A 27 -17.28 2.97 -2.16
C SER A 27 -17.80 3.04 -3.61
N LYS A 28 -17.22 2.27 -4.53
CA LYS A 28 -17.65 2.23 -5.94
C LYS A 28 -18.91 1.38 -6.12
N LEU A 29 -19.23 0.48 -5.20
CA LEU A 29 -20.42 -0.38 -5.27
C LEU A 29 -21.68 0.45 -5.01
N LYS A 30 -22.53 0.56 -6.03
CA LYS A 30 -23.85 1.21 -5.95
C LYS A 30 -24.91 0.22 -5.43
N GLY A 31 -26.10 0.73 -5.08
CA GLY A 31 -27.23 -0.14 -4.69
C GLY A 31 -27.12 -0.68 -3.26
N THR A 32 -26.47 0.04 -2.35
CA THR A 32 -26.46 -0.31 -0.92
C THR A 32 -27.71 0.22 -0.23
N VAL A 33 -28.41 -0.65 0.48
CA VAL A 33 -29.57 -0.31 1.33
C VAL A 33 -29.18 -0.39 2.80
N VAL A 34 -29.51 0.65 3.57
CA VAL A 34 -29.35 0.69 5.03
C VAL A 34 -30.71 0.51 5.66
N LEU A 35 -30.94 -0.63 6.31
CA LEU A 35 -32.15 -0.93 7.09
C LEU A 35 -31.90 -0.56 8.55
N ASN A 36 -32.60 0.46 9.03
CA ASN A 36 -32.55 0.88 10.42
C ASN A 36 -33.66 0.21 11.24
N ILE A 37 -33.30 -0.54 12.28
CA ILE A 37 -34.17 -1.20 13.23
C ILE A 37 -33.94 -0.57 14.61
N GLY A 38 -34.98 0.08 15.15
CA GLY A 38 -34.93 0.72 16.45
C GLY A 38 -36.30 1.23 16.90
N LYS A 39 -36.39 1.71 18.14
CA LYS A 39 -37.66 2.16 18.77
C LYS A 39 -38.23 3.42 18.14
N THR A 40 -37.39 4.24 17.50
CA THR A 40 -37.81 5.49 16.87
C THR A 40 -37.36 5.56 15.41
N PRO A 41 -38.06 6.32 14.56
CA PRO A 41 -37.64 6.54 13.16
C PRO A 41 -36.26 7.20 13.02
N GLY A 42 -35.77 7.89 14.06
CA GLY A 42 -34.45 8.51 14.10
C GLY A 42 -33.33 7.58 14.55
N ALA A 43 -33.62 6.36 15.00
CA ALA A 43 -32.62 5.42 15.44
C ALA A 43 -31.58 5.14 14.34
N GLY A 44 -30.30 5.23 14.67
CA GLY A 44 -29.20 5.02 13.70
C GLY A 44 -29.06 6.11 12.63
N LEU A 45 -29.65 7.29 12.83
CA LEU A 45 -29.61 8.37 11.84
C LEU A 45 -28.22 8.98 11.68
N ASP A 46 -27.47 9.16 12.77
CA ASP A 46 -26.13 9.73 12.72
C ASP A 46 -25.15 8.78 12.01
N PHE A 47 -25.29 7.48 12.23
CA PHE A 47 -24.57 6.46 11.46
C PHE A 47 -24.87 6.58 9.96
N TYR A 48 -26.14 6.67 9.57
CA TYR A 48 -26.54 6.80 8.16
C TYR A 48 -25.99 8.10 7.55
N ASN A 49 -26.16 9.24 8.23
CA ASN A 49 -25.71 10.55 7.78
C ASN A 49 -24.19 10.58 7.58
N ARG A 50 -23.43 9.94 8.48
CA ARG A 50 -21.98 9.83 8.36
C ARG A 50 -21.58 8.96 7.17
N LEU A 51 -22.25 7.82 7.01
CA LEU A 51 -21.91 6.84 5.98
C LEU A 51 -22.24 7.33 4.56
N GLN A 52 -23.33 8.10 4.38
CA GLN A 52 -23.71 8.66 3.08
C GLN A 52 -22.69 9.66 2.50
N ASN A 53 -21.81 10.22 3.32
CA ASN A 53 -20.72 11.07 2.85
C ASN A 53 -19.66 10.30 2.02
N THR A 54 -19.70 8.97 2.05
CA THR A 54 -18.73 8.11 1.36
C THR A 54 -19.39 7.12 0.41
N LEU A 55 -20.61 6.66 0.73
CA LEU A 55 -21.32 5.64 -0.04
C LEU A 55 -22.62 6.19 -0.60
N SER A 56 -23.01 5.74 -1.80
CA SER A 56 -24.35 5.95 -2.34
C SER A 56 -25.32 4.99 -1.65
N LEU A 57 -26.23 5.52 -0.82
CA LEU A 57 -27.08 4.75 0.07
C LEU A 57 -28.58 5.05 -0.13
N THR A 58 -29.41 4.05 0.14
CA THR A 58 -30.84 4.23 0.34
C THR A 58 -31.21 3.84 1.77
N ARG A 59 -31.81 4.74 2.52
CA ARG A 59 -32.27 4.48 3.88
C ARG A 59 -33.66 3.85 3.88
N VAL A 60 -33.84 2.80 4.68
CA VAL A 60 -35.14 2.16 4.97
C VAL A 60 -35.28 2.09 6.49
N VAL A 61 -36.38 2.57 7.01
CA VAL A 61 -36.72 2.45 8.44
C VAL A 61 -37.65 1.25 8.59
N ALA A 62 -37.30 0.35 9.48
CA ALA A 62 -38.09 -0.86 9.73
C ALA A 62 -39.43 -0.54 10.38
N ARG A 63 -40.50 -1.07 9.80
CA ARG A 63 -41.87 -0.97 10.33
C ARG A 63 -42.54 -2.31 10.21
N PRO A 64 -43.17 -2.84 11.29
CA PRO A 64 -43.80 -4.17 11.28
C PRO A 64 -44.93 -4.32 10.27
N ASP A 65 -45.64 -3.25 9.97
CA ASP A 65 -46.78 -3.20 9.01
C ASP A 65 -46.33 -3.17 7.52
N SER A 66 -45.04 -3.02 7.28
CA SER A 66 -44.48 -2.85 5.93
C SER A 66 -43.41 -3.89 5.57
N MET A 67 -43.41 -5.04 6.25
CA MET A 67 -42.32 -6.05 6.11
C MET A 67 -42.13 -6.55 4.67
N GLU A 68 -43.20 -6.79 3.91
CA GLU A 68 -43.10 -7.30 2.54
C GLU A 68 -42.48 -6.23 1.60
N ALA A 69 -42.88 -4.97 1.77
CA ALA A 69 -42.30 -3.86 1.01
C ALA A 69 -40.81 -3.66 1.33
N ILE A 70 -40.46 -3.79 2.61
CA ILE A 70 -39.07 -3.75 3.06
C ILE A 70 -38.28 -4.90 2.42
N ARG A 71 -38.77 -6.13 2.54
CA ARG A 71 -38.16 -7.32 1.96
C ARG A 71 -37.91 -7.18 0.45
N LYS A 72 -38.90 -6.74 -0.30
CA LYS A 72 -38.79 -6.48 -1.74
C LYS A 72 -37.67 -5.48 -2.05
N ARG A 73 -37.56 -4.44 -1.23
CA ARG A 73 -36.52 -3.41 -1.40
C ARG A 73 -35.09 -3.93 -1.08
N LEU A 74 -34.96 -4.78 -0.06
CA LEU A 74 -33.69 -5.43 0.28
C LEU A 74 -33.25 -6.39 -0.84
N LEU A 75 -34.19 -7.19 -1.37
CA LEU A 75 -33.90 -8.12 -2.49
C LEU A 75 -33.44 -7.40 -3.78
N GLY A 76 -33.89 -6.17 -3.99
CA GLY A 76 -33.45 -5.33 -5.12
C GLY A 76 -32.12 -4.60 -4.92
N SER A 77 -31.43 -4.84 -3.80
CA SER A 77 -30.15 -4.21 -3.49
C SER A 77 -28.95 -5.11 -3.84
N GLN A 78 -27.77 -4.50 -3.99
CA GLN A 78 -26.52 -5.25 -4.17
C GLN A 78 -25.80 -5.53 -2.83
N ARG A 79 -26.16 -4.81 -1.78
CA ARG A 79 -25.66 -4.98 -0.42
C ARG A 79 -26.63 -4.39 0.58
N VAL A 80 -26.79 -5.04 1.71
CA VAL A 80 -27.62 -4.58 2.82
C VAL A 80 -26.75 -4.30 4.05
N ILE A 81 -26.99 -3.17 4.71
CA ILE A 81 -26.45 -2.86 6.04
C ILE A 81 -27.62 -2.80 6.99
N VAL A 82 -27.67 -3.70 7.95
CA VAL A 82 -28.72 -3.76 8.97
C VAL A 82 -28.21 -3.10 10.23
N VAL A 83 -28.74 -1.95 10.58
CA VAL A 83 -28.38 -1.18 11.79
C VAL A 83 -29.42 -1.45 12.87
N VAL A 84 -28.96 -1.99 13.99
CA VAL A 84 -29.81 -2.40 15.12
C VAL A 84 -29.46 -1.57 16.35
N THR A 85 -30.43 -0.84 16.88
CA THR A 85 -30.28 0.00 18.09
C THR A 85 -31.17 -0.46 19.26
N SER A 86 -31.97 -1.50 19.08
CA SER A 86 -32.89 -2.02 20.13
C SER A 86 -33.27 -3.48 19.89
N ASP A 87 -33.92 -4.08 20.88
CA ASP A 87 -34.45 -5.48 20.85
C ASP A 87 -35.57 -5.67 19.82
N ASP A 88 -36.07 -4.61 19.20
CA ASP A 88 -37.11 -4.69 18.17
C ASP A 88 -36.66 -5.51 16.94
N TYR A 89 -35.37 -5.74 16.75
CA TYR A 89 -34.89 -6.61 15.69
C TYR A 89 -35.53 -8.00 15.69
N LYS A 90 -35.95 -8.53 16.84
CA LYS A 90 -36.64 -9.83 16.97
C LYS A 90 -37.89 -9.92 16.10
N LYS A 91 -38.57 -8.78 15.87
CA LYS A 91 -39.76 -8.70 15.00
C LYS A 91 -39.45 -8.93 13.52
N TYR A 92 -38.20 -8.71 13.11
CA TYR A 92 -37.75 -8.78 11.70
C TYR A 92 -36.96 -10.05 11.40
N LYS A 93 -36.77 -10.93 12.39
CA LYS A 93 -35.96 -12.14 12.27
C LYS A 93 -36.28 -12.97 11.03
N THR A 94 -37.53 -13.39 10.91
CA THR A 94 -38.01 -14.27 9.82
C THR A 94 -37.76 -13.64 8.45
N MET A 95 -37.94 -12.31 8.33
CA MET A 95 -37.69 -11.59 7.09
C MET A 95 -36.19 -11.57 6.77
N LEU A 96 -35.32 -11.28 7.75
CA LEU A 96 -33.87 -11.23 7.56
C LEU A 96 -33.28 -12.61 7.24
N ASP A 97 -33.78 -13.67 7.90
CA ASP A 97 -33.38 -15.06 7.63
C ASP A 97 -33.77 -15.54 6.22
N SER A 98 -34.81 -14.93 5.63
CA SER A 98 -35.30 -15.24 4.28
C SER A 98 -34.50 -14.56 3.16
N LEU A 99 -33.55 -13.70 3.49
CA LEU A 99 -32.67 -13.08 2.48
C LEU A 99 -31.75 -14.12 1.83
N PRO A 100 -31.46 -13.99 0.52
CA PRO A 100 -30.59 -14.90 -0.18
C PRO A 100 -29.18 -14.93 0.43
N ALA A 101 -28.54 -16.10 0.40
CA ALA A 101 -27.19 -16.28 0.97
C ALA A 101 -26.09 -15.56 0.17
N ASP A 102 -26.35 -15.25 -1.09
CA ASP A 102 -25.46 -14.51 -1.99
C ASP A 102 -25.61 -12.98 -1.88
N LEU A 103 -26.68 -12.50 -1.20
CA LEU A 103 -26.82 -11.08 -0.90
C LEU A 103 -25.94 -10.72 0.31
N PRO A 104 -24.89 -9.88 0.14
CA PRO A 104 -24.03 -9.51 1.26
C PRO A 104 -24.78 -8.66 2.30
N VAL A 105 -24.90 -9.18 3.51
CA VAL A 105 -25.53 -8.47 4.64
C VAL A 105 -24.48 -8.17 5.70
N VAL A 106 -24.34 -6.89 6.05
CA VAL A 106 -23.51 -6.40 7.14
C VAL A 106 -24.38 -6.01 8.30
N TYR A 107 -24.23 -6.64 9.46
CA TYR A 107 -24.93 -6.28 10.67
C TYR A 107 -24.12 -5.32 11.52
N VAL A 108 -24.75 -4.24 11.96
CA VAL A 108 -24.18 -3.21 12.83
C VAL A 108 -25.04 -3.07 14.06
N PHE A 109 -24.53 -3.45 15.22
CA PHE A 109 -25.23 -3.36 16.49
C PHE A 109 -24.74 -2.15 17.29
N LEU A 110 -25.59 -1.15 17.40
CA LEU A 110 -25.38 0.08 18.16
C LEU A 110 -26.17 -0.01 19.46
N MET A 111 -25.84 -1.00 20.29
CA MET A 111 -26.54 -1.30 21.53
C MET A 111 -25.59 -2.01 22.50
N PRO A 112 -25.86 -1.96 23.83
CA PRO A 112 -24.98 -2.61 24.81
C PRO A 112 -24.80 -4.11 24.57
N LEU A 113 -23.59 -4.63 24.75
CA LEU A 113 -23.26 -6.04 24.53
C LEU A 113 -24.18 -7.01 25.29
N LYS A 114 -24.58 -6.64 26.51
CA LYS A 114 -25.52 -7.42 27.33
C LYS A 114 -26.83 -7.72 26.58
N SER A 115 -27.31 -6.79 25.76
CA SER A 115 -28.57 -6.97 24.99
C SER A 115 -28.41 -7.93 23.80
N MET A 116 -27.18 -8.35 23.50
CA MET A 116 -26.84 -9.21 22.37
C MET A 116 -26.48 -10.65 22.80
N LEU A 117 -26.33 -10.93 24.08
CA LEU A 117 -25.89 -12.24 24.57
C LEU A 117 -26.86 -13.36 24.18
N ASP A 118 -28.18 -13.07 24.16
CA ASP A 118 -29.23 -14.03 23.86
C ASP A 118 -29.71 -13.95 22.38
N MET A 119 -28.95 -13.30 21.52
CA MET A 119 -29.33 -13.18 20.09
C MET A 119 -28.94 -14.41 19.31
N GLU A 120 -29.89 -15.28 19.01
CA GLU A 120 -29.65 -16.46 18.20
C GLU A 120 -29.71 -16.19 16.70
N GLY A 121 -28.70 -16.70 15.99
CA GLY A 121 -28.84 -17.24 14.63
C GLY A 121 -28.75 -16.32 13.43
N TYR A 122 -28.95 -15.00 13.48
CA TYR A 122 -29.01 -14.15 12.27
C TYR A 122 -27.69 -13.98 11.55
N TRP A 123 -26.65 -13.99 12.28
CA TRP A 123 -25.30 -13.66 11.83
C TRP A 123 -24.57 -14.81 11.16
N LYS A 124 -25.12 -16.04 11.20
CA LYS A 124 -24.48 -17.21 10.57
C LYS A 124 -24.24 -17.03 9.08
N LYS A 125 -25.04 -16.16 8.41
CA LYS A 125 -24.92 -15.81 7.00
C LYS A 125 -24.40 -14.37 6.78
N ALA A 126 -23.99 -13.68 7.86
CA ALA A 126 -23.53 -12.31 7.74
C ALA A 126 -22.21 -12.23 6.98
N ALA A 127 -22.11 -11.28 6.03
CA ALA A 127 -20.87 -10.96 5.38
C ALA A 127 -19.89 -10.26 6.34
N ALA A 128 -20.43 -9.45 7.27
CA ALA A 128 -19.69 -8.91 8.40
C ALA A 128 -20.62 -8.58 9.57
N VAL A 129 -20.05 -8.54 10.79
CA VAL A 129 -20.73 -8.13 12.02
C VAL A 129 -19.87 -7.09 12.71
N VAL A 130 -20.47 -5.97 13.11
CA VAL A 130 -19.82 -4.86 13.82
C VAL A 130 -20.59 -4.53 15.08
N LEU A 131 -19.91 -4.49 16.21
CA LEU A 131 -20.46 -4.21 17.54
C LEU A 131 -19.96 -2.85 18.01
N GLY A 132 -20.84 -1.84 18.04
CA GLY A 132 -20.53 -0.49 18.49
C GLY A 132 -20.70 -0.28 19.99
N HIS A 133 -21.42 -1.18 20.67
CA HIS A 133 -21.69 -1.20 22.12
C HIS A 133 -22.48 0.00 22.67
N SER A 134 -22.81 1.00 21.89
CA SER A 134 -23.54 2.20 22.26
C SER A 134 -24.26 2.80 21.05
N ASP A 135 -25.38 3.49 21.29
CA ASP A 135 -26.13 4.27 20.29
C ASP A 135 -25.84 5.79 20.37
N GLU A 136 -24.84 6.20 21.16
CA GLU A 136 -24.42 7.58 21.19
C GLU A 136 -23.97 8.06 19.81
N SER A 137 -24.33 9.31 19.43
CA SER A 137 -24.05 9.90 18.10
C SER A 137 -22.60 9.75 17.69
N VAL A 138 -21.65 10.06 18.59
CA VAL A 138 -20.21 9.95 18.32
C VAL A 138 -19.73 8.53 18.03
N ILE A 139 -20.40 7.52 18.61
CA ILE A 139 -20.10 6.10 18.35
C ILE A 139 -20.72 5.66 17.04
N GLN A 140 -21.94 6.10 16.76
CA GLN A 140 -22.60 5.88 15.47
C GLN A 140 -21.72 6.38 14.31
N GLU A 141 -21.21 7.61 14.40
CA GLU A 141 -20.31 8.19 13.40
C GLU A 141 -19.00 7.43 13.28
N TYR A 142 -18.40 7.05 14.42
CA TYR A 142 -17.15 6.30 14.41
C TYR A 142 -17.30 4.91 13.79
N VAL A 143 -18.40 4.20 14.09
CA VAL A 143 -18.68 2.89 13.48
C VAL A 143 -18.92 3.03 11.98
N ALA A 144 -19.60 4.09 11.53
CA ALA A 144 -19.72 4.38 10.10
C ALA A 144 -18.34 4.58 9.43
N ASP A 145 -17.44 5.28 10.10
CA ASP A 145 -16.04 5.46 9.63
C ASP A 145 -15.26 4.14 9.58
N VAL A 146 -15.48 3.22 10.54
CA VAL A 146 -14.91 1.86 10.51
C VAL A 146 -15.37 1.11 9.25
N LEU A 147 -16.68 1.16 8.93
CA LEU A 147 -17.23 0.44 7.77
C LEU A 147 -16.59 0.88 6.45
N VAL A 148 -16.18 2.12 6.33
CA VAL A 148 -15.57 2.65 5.09
C VAL A 148 -14.04 2.81 5.19
N GLY A 149 -13.42 2.26 6.23
CA GLY A 149 -11.98 2.28 6.41
C GLY A 149 -11.40 3.65 6.73
N LYS A 150 -12.15 4.51 7.40
CA LYS A 150 -11.69 5.82 7.91
C LYS A 150 -11.31 5.77 9.39
N ALA A 151 -11.67 4.70 10.10
CA ALA A 151 -11.36 4.50 11.51
C ALA A 151 -10.93 3.06 11.79
N VAL A 152 -10.16 2.88 12.86
CA VAL A 152 -9.70 1.57 13.35
C VAL A 152 -10.82 0.88 14.14
N ALA A 153 -10.96 -0.44 14.00
CA ALA A 153 -11.61 -1.29 14.97
C ALA A 153 -10.67 -2.48 15.28
N ASP A 154 -10.19 -2.55 16.50
CA ASP A 154 -9.27 -3.58 16.99
C ASP A 154 -9.74 -4.24 18.30
N GLY A 155 -10.96 -3.93 18.72
CA GLY A 155 -11.60 -4.52 19.88
C GLY A 155 -11.68 -6.04 19.80
N ARG A 156 -11.66 -6.68 20.96
CA ARG A 156 -11.84 -8.14 21.12
C ARG A 156 -12.99 -8.40 22.07
N LEU A 157 -13.79 -9.43 21.80
CA LEU A 157 -14.86 -9.83 22.71
C LEU A 157 -14.32 -10.24 24.07
N SER A 158 -14.91 -9.71 25.13
CA SER A 158 -14.59 -10.10 26.50
C SER A 158 -15.43 -11.29 26.98
N VAL A 159 -16.56 -11.57 26.33
CA VAL A 159 -17.49 -12.66 26.64
C VAL A 159 -17.97 -13.34 25.36
N ALA A 160 -18.51 -14.55 25.50
CA ALA A 160 -19.16 -15.21 24.37
C ALA A 160 -20.46 -14.50 23.97
N VAL A 161 -20.75 -14.47 22.69
CA VAL A 161 -21.98 -13.86 22.13
C VAL A 161 -22.71 -14.88 21.26
N ALA A 162 -23.94 -15.19 21.63
CA ALA A 162 -24.88 -16.01 20.86
C ALA A 162 -24.35 -17.39 20.42
N ASP A 163 -23.53 -18.05 21.19
CA ASP A 163 -22.88 -19.34 20.88
C ASP A 163 -22.07 -19.36 19.55
N LEU A 164 -21.94 -18.20 18.93
CA LEU A 164 -21.23 -18.03 17.66
C LEU A 164 -19.84 -17.44 17.80
N PHE A 165 -19.70 -16.52 18.73
CA PHE A 165 -18.45 -15.80 18.95
C PHE A 165 -17.91 -16.08 20.36
N LYS A 166 -16.59 -16.25 20.46
CA LYS A 166 -15.89 -16.58 21.71
C LYS A 166 -15.17 -15.35 22.28
N PRO A 167 -14.84 -15.37 23.58
CA PRO A 167 -13.91 -14.39 24.13
C PRO A 167 -12.60 -14.37 23.32
N GLY A 168 -12.13 -13.17 22.98
CA GLY A 168 -10.95 -12.96 22.14
C GLY A 168 -11.27 -12.79 20.64
N ASP A 169 -12.44 -13.17 20.17
CA ASP A 169 -12.82 -12.96 18.77
C ASP A 169 -12.87 -11.48 18.41
N GLY A 170 -12.42 -11.18 17.23
CA GLY A 170 -12.40 -9.84 16.61
C GLY A 170 -11.39 -9.80 15.49
N VAL A 171 -11.77 -9.19 14.37
CA VAL A 171 -10.90 -8.90 13.24
C VAL A 171 -10.48 -7.44 13.33
N THR A 172 -9.21 -7.16 13.13
CA THR A 172 -8.74 -5.77 13.07
C THR A 172 -9.10 -5.16 11.73
N ILE A 173 -9.84 -4.05 11.77
CA ILE A 173 -10.08 -3.20 10.60
C ILE A 173 -9.11 -2.03 10.69
N THR A 174 -8.21 -1.94 9.72
CA THR A 174 -7.29 -0.81 9.59
C THR A 174 -7.84 0.19 8.58
N PRO A 175 -7.65 1.49 8.80
CA PRO A 175 -8.07 2.50 7.84
C PRO A 175 -7.40 2.28 6.48
N LYS A 176 -8.20 2.25 5.40
CA LYS A 176 -7.69 2.33 4.02
C LYS A 176 -7.21 3.74 3.66
N VAL A 177 -7.74 4.74 4.36
CA VAL A 177 -7.34 6.14 4.23
C VAL A 177 -6.64 6.52 5.52
N SER A 178 -5.41 7.00 5.39
CA SER A 178 -4.62 7.52 6.50
C SER A 178 -5.43 8.60 7.22
N ARG A 179 -5.79 8.36 8.50
CA ARG A 179 -6.41 9.39 9.33
C ARG A 179 -5.38 10.47 9.58
N ILE A 180 -5.65 11.67 9.14
CA ILE A 180 -4.79 12.81 9.46
C ILE A 180 -5.06 13.22 10.91
N TYR A 181 -4.04 13.18 11.74
CA TYR A 181 -4.08 13.62 13.12
C TYR A 181 -3.83 15.13 13.20
N ARG A 182 -4.36 15.78 14.24
CA ARG A 182 -4.10 17.20 14.45
C ARG A 182 -2.61 17.39 14.77
N PRO A 183 -1.88 18.21 14.02
CA PRO A 183 -0.46 18.45 14.26
C PRO A 183 -0.17 18.91 15.69
N GLU A 184 -1.06 19.75 16.28
CA GLU A 184 -0.93 20.30 17.62
C GLU A 184 -0.90 19.22 18.70
N ASP A 185 -1.63 18.12 18.52
CA ASP A 185 -1.66 16.98 19.47
C ASP A 185 -0.30 16.25 19.51
N TYR A 186 0.58 16.53 18.55
CA TYR A 186 1.92 15.92 18.39
C TYR A 186 3.04 16.98 18.44
N GLY A 187 2.74 18.18 19.00
CA GLY A 187 3.72 19.24 19.16
C GLY A 187 4.16 19.94 17.87
N MET A 188 3.35 19.85 16.80
CA MET A 188 3.58 20.51 15.53
C MET A 188 2.50 21.59 15.32
N ASP A 189 2.81 22.61 14.51
CA ASP A 189 1.90 23.71 14.20
C ASP A 189 1.33 23.54 12.79
N SER A 190 0.00 23.42 12.68
CA SER A 190 -0.70 23.26 11.40
C SER A 190 -0.45 24.43 10.44
N LYS A 191 -0.35 25.67 10.95
CA LYS A 191 -0.07 26.87 10.12
C LYS A 191 1.34 26.86 9.54
N ILE A 192 2.30 26.22 10.24
CA ILE A 192 3.64 26.03 9.72
C ILE A 192 3.62 24.94 8.64
N LEU A 193 2.90 23.83 8.86
CA LEU A 193 2.76 22.76 7.87
C LEU A 193 2.04 23.23 6.60
N GLU A 194 1.08 24.15 6.69
CA GLU A 194 0.40 24.72 5.52
C GLU A 194 1.35 25.47 4.57
N LYS A 195 2.52 25.93 5.04
CA LYS A 195 3.53 26.54 4.16
C LYS A 195 4.07 25.55 3.11
N ILE A 196 3.98 24.26 3.39
CA ILE A 196 4.37 23.19 2.45
C ILE A 196 3.52 23.25 1.17
N ASP A 197 2.24 23.59 1.29
CA ASP A 197 1.34 23.76 0.13
C ASP A 197 1.91 24.79 -0.85
N GLY A 198 2.36 25.94 -0.32
CA GLY A 198 2.98 27.01 -1.11
C GLY A 198 4.26 26.54 -1.81
N ILE A 199 5.14 25.83 -1.09
CA ILE A 199 6.40 25.31 -1.61
C ILE A 199 6.14 24.29 -2.71
N ALA A 200 5.19 23.37 -2.51
CA ALA A 200 4.83 22.36 -3.51
C ALA A 200 4.28 23.00 -4.78
N MET A 201 3.39 23.99 -4.64
CA MET A 201 2.82 24.72 -5.77
C MET A 201 3.83 25.60 -6.49
N GLU A 202 4.80 26.17 -5.78
CA GLU A 202 5.90 26.94 -6.39
C GLU A 202 6.77 26.03 -7.28
N GLY A 203 7.11 24.83 -6.83
CA GLY A 203 7.86 23.84 -7.61
C GLY A 203 7.13 23.43 -8.89
N ILE A 204 5.82 23.19 -8.81
CA ILE A 204 4.97 22.87 -9.97
C ILE A 204 4.93 24.05 -10.94
N LYS A 205 4.70 25.27 -10.45
CA LYS A 205 4.68 26.50 -11.26
C LYS A 205 6.00 26.78 -11.95
N ALA A 206 7.12 26.50 -11.25
CA ALA A 206 8.47 26.62 -11.81
C ALA A 206 8.83 25.49 -12.79
N LYS A 207 7.91 24.52 -13.02
CA LYS A 207 8.16 23.32 -13.84
C LYS A 207 9.35 22.50 -13.37
N ALA A 208 9.57 22.45 -12.05
CA ALA A 208 10.58 21.56 -11.44
C ALA A 208 10.07 20.10 -11.40
N TYR A 209 8.76 19.92 -11.20
CA TYR A 209 8.04 18.65 -11.26
C TYR A 209 6.56 18.92 -11.57
N PRO A 210 5.83 18.00 -12.26
CA PRO A 210 4.43 18.20 -12.63
C PRO A 210 3.46 17.98 -11.46
N GLY A 211 3.83 17.14 -10.49
CA GLY A 211 3.05 16.84 -9.31
C GLY A 211 3.85 16.11 -8.26
N CYS A 212 3.30 15.98 -7.05
CA CYS A 212 3.95 15.28 -5.95
C CYS A 212 2.94 14.83 -4.87
N GLN A 213 3.37 13.87 -4.05
CA GLN A 213 2.74 13.46 -2.79
C GLN A 213 3.65 13.84 -1.64
N ILE A 214 3.07 14.34 -0.54
CA ILE A 214 3.81 14.70 0.67
C ILE A 214 3.08 14.12 1.87
N LEU A 215 3.75 13.20 2.56
CA LEU A 215 3.28 12.58 3.79
C LEU A 215 4.25 12.91 4.92
N ILE A 216 3.75 13.45 6.04
CA ILE A 216 4.54 13.68 7.25
C ILE A 216 3.94 12.86 8.39
N LEU A 217 4.79 12.04 8.99
CA LEU A 217 4.48 11.25 10.16
C LEU A 217 5.19 11.83 11.39
N LYS A 218 4.47 11.96 12.49
CA LYS A 218 5.05 12.27 13.82
C LYS A 218 4.64 11.17 14.78
N ASP A 219 5.63 10.54 15.40
CA ASP A 219 5.42 9.40 16.30
C ASP A 219 4.53 8.29 15.65
N GLY A 220 4.81 7.99 14.37
CA GLY A 220 4.07 7.01 13.58
C GLY A 220 2.66 7.44 13.16
N LYS A 221 2.26 8.68 13.42
CA LYS A 221 0.93 9.21 13.09
C LYS A 221 1.01 10.21 11.94
N PRO A 222 0.21 10.06 10.87
CA PRO A 222 0.17 11.03 9.79
C PRO A 222 -0.45 12.35 10.27
N VAL A 223 0.34 13.40 10.24
CA VAL A 223 -0.07 14.77 10.64
C VAL A 223 -0.23 15.70 9.44
N TYR A 224 0.29 15.29 8.28
CA TYR A 224 0.14 15.98 7.02
C TYR A 224 0.17 14.93 5.89
N ASP A 225 -0.77 14.99 4.95
CA ASP A 225 -0.88 14.04 3.84
C ASP A 225 -1.65 14.70 2.71
N LYS A 226 -0.94 15.20 1.70
CA LYS A 226 -1.51 15.91 0.56
C LYS A 226 -0.84 15.51 -0.76
N SER A 227 -1.63 15.60 -1.83
CA SER A 227 -1.19 15.43 -3.21
C SER A 227 -1.38 16.73 -3.97
N PHE A 228 -0.47 17.03 -4.90
CA PHE A 228 -0.44 18.28 -5.68
C PHE A 228 -0.15 17.99 -7.14
N GLY A 229 -0.76 18.80 -8.05
CA GLY A 229 -0.48 18.79 -9.48
C GLY A 229 -1.00 17.56 -10.22
N THR A 230 -0.32 17.21 -11.30
CA THR A 230 -0.72 16.20 -12.29
C THR A 230 0.42 15.23 -12.57
N PHE A 231 0.15 14.13 -13.28
CA PHE A 231 1.17 13.12 -13.65
C PHE A 231 2.23 13.68 -14.59
N THR A 232 1.83 14.48 -15.56
CA THR A 232 2.73 15.19 -16.48
C THR A 232 2.24 16.62 -16.65
N TYR A 233 3.03 17.48 -17.28
CA TYR A 233 2.63 18.87 -17.57
C TYR A 233 1.51 18.98 -18.61
N GLU A 234 1.32 17.95 -19.43
CA GLU A 234 0.32 17.87 -20.50
C GLU A 234 -0.91 17.07 -20.08
N SER A 235 -0.92 16.47 -18.89
CA SER A 235 -2.01 15.62 -18.40
C SER A 235 -2.93 16.39 -17.46
N ASP A 236 -4.24 16.18 -17.58
CA ASP A 236 -5.23 16.60 -16.58
C ASP A 236 -5.40 15.59 -15.44
N GLN A 237 -4.73 14.43 -15.52
CA GLN A 237 -4.77 13.41 -14.48
C GLN A 237 -4.08 13.92 -13.23
N LYS A 238 -4.85 14.15 -12.18
CA LYS A 238 -4.34 14.60 -10.88
C LYS A 238 -3.56 13.50 -10.17
N VAL A 239 -2.58 13.92 -9.39
CA VAL A 239 -1.89 13.03 -8.45
C VAL A 239 -2.81 12.74 -7.27
N GLU A 240 -3.03 11.45 -7.00
CA GLU A 240 -3.83 10.96 -5.88
C GLU A 240 -2.92 10.33 -4.81
N LYS A 241 -3.45 10.19 -3.59
CA LYS A 241 -2.67 9.69 -2.43
C LYS A 241 -2.21 8.24 -2.55
N ASP A 242 -2.85 7.47 -3.40
CA ASP A 242 -2.57 6.06 -3.60
C ASP A 242 -1.84 5.76 -4.92
N ASP A 243 -1.33 6.79 -5.59
CA ASP A 243 -0.50 6.63 -6.77
C ASP A 243 0.87 6.05 -6.43
N LEU A 244 1.40 5.24 -7.34
CA LEU A 244 2.71 4.62 -7.20
C LEU A 244 3.78 5.47 -7.89
N TYR A 245 4.94 5.54 -7.27
CA TYR A 245 6.13 6.22 -7.79
C TYR A 245 7.26 5.23 -8.03
N ASP A 246 8.03 5.47 -9.08
CA ASP A 246 9.37 4.87 -9.19
C ASP A 246 10.24 5.45 -8.07
N LEU A 247 10.68 4.57 -7.17
CA LEU A 247 11.46 4.96 -5.99
C LEU A 247 12.92 5.25 -6.32
N ALA A 248 13.38 4.94 -7.52
CA ALA A 248 14.78 5.11 -7.93
C ALA A 248 15.75 4.64 -6.84
N SER A 249 16.63 5.50 -6.35
CA SER A 249 17.61 5.11 -5.31
C SER A 249 17.02 4.81 -3.94
N LEU A 250 15.78 5.20 -3.65
CA LEU A 250 15.13 4.77 -2.41
C LEU A 250 14.94 3.25 -2.37
N THR A 251 14.92 2.57 -3.52
CA THR A 251 14.95 1.09 -3.62
C THR A 251 16.11 0.49 -2.82
N LYS A 252 17.25 1.20 -2.71
CA LYS A 252 18.38 0.73 -1.91
C LYS A 252 18.01 0.55 -0.43
N THR A 253 17.26 1.49 0.13
CA THR A 253 16.87 1.50 1.55
C THR A 253 15.58 0.72 1.80
N THR A 254 14.60 0.82 0.90
CA THR A 254 13.28 0.19 1.06
C THR A 254 13.24 -1.27 0.61
N ALA A 255 14.23 -1.72 -0.15
CA ALA A 255 14.32 -3.09 -0.63
C ALA A 255 15.65 -3.75 -0.27
N THR A 256 16.77 -3.36 -0.91
CA THR A 256 18.05 -4.07 -0.75
C THR A 256 18.52 -4.09 0.71
N LEU A 257 18.47 -2.95 1.40
CA LEU A 257 18.92 -2.86 2.79
C LEU A 257 18.03 -3.73 3.71
N LEU A 258 16.72 -3.75 3.52
CA LEU A 258 15.81 -4.60 4.31
C LEU A 258 16.18 -6.08 4.15
N ALA A 259 16.44 -6.53 2.92
CA ALA A 259 16.85 -7.91 2.67
C ALA A 259 18.20 -8.24 3.31
N VAL A 260 19.15 -7.31 3.24
CA VAL A 260 20.47 -7.44 3.90
C VAL A 260 20.31 -7.51 5.41
N MET A 261 19.51 -6.63 6.02
CA MET A 261 19.24 -6.63 7.46
C MET A 261 18.62 -7.94 7.92
N LYS A 262 17.65 -8.47 7.18
CA LYS A 262 17.00 -9.76 7.49
C LYS A 262 18.00 -10.91 7.48
N LEU A 263 18.83 -11.01 6.46
CA LEU A 263 19.85 -12.06 6.36
C LEU A 263 20.95 -11.90 7.42
N TYR A 264 21.28 -10.68 7.81
CA TYR A 264 22.22 -10.40 8.92
C TYR A 264 21.64 -10.86 10.25
N ASP A 265 20.38 -10.52 10.53
CA ASP A 265 19.66 -10.93 11.74
C ASP A 265 19.54 -12.46 11.85
N GLU A 266 19.43 -13.16 10.73
CA GLU A 266 19.45 -14.62 10.64
C GLU A 266 20.85 -15.23 10.74
N GLY A 267 21.90 -14.42 10.92
CA GLY A 267 23.28 -14.90 11.03
C GLY A 267 23.85 -15.50 9.73
N LYS A 268 23.31 -15.13 8.56
CA LYS A 268 23.73 -15.69 7.27
C LYS A 268 25.06 -15.14 6.77
N PHE A 269 25.49 -14.00 7.28
CA PHE A 269 26.78 -13.35 6.99
C PHE A 269 27.20 -12.41 8.12
N GLY A 270 28.50 -12.03 8.15
CA GLY A 270 29.03 -10.98 9.00
C GLY A 270 29.39 -9.71 8.20
N LEU A 271 29.34 -8.53 8.83
CA LEU A 271 29.66 -7.26 8.16
C LEU A 271 31.09 -7.21 7.63
N THR A 272 32.02 -7.90 8.29
CA THR A 272 33.43 -8.02 7.91
C THR A 272 33.71 -9.09 6.85
N ASP A 273 32.68 -9.86 6.46
CA ASP A 273 32.82 -10.85 5.41
C ASP A 273 33.13 -10.19 4.07
N ARG A 274 33.91 -10.90 3.26
CA ARG A 274 34.27 -10.44 1.92
C ARG A 274 33.15 -10.75 0.94
N ILE A 275 32.78 -9.77 0.13
CA ILE A 275 31.71 -9.94 -0.87
C ILE A 275 32.00 -11.09 -1.85
N SER A 276 33.29 -11.39 -2.12
CA SER A 276 33.71 -12.49 -2.97
C SER A 276 33.38 -13.88 -2.44
N GLN A 277 33.04 -14.03 -1.14
CA GLN A 277 32.55 -15.28 -0.56
C GLN A 277 31.14 -15.61 -1.09
N TYR A 278 30.35 -14.57 -1.34
CA TYR A 278 28.97 -14.67 -1.80
C TYR A 278 28.83 -14.48 -3.31
N ILE A 279 29.80 -13.83 -3.96
CA ILE A 279 29.87 -13.59 -5.41
C ILE A 279 31.23 -14.12 -5.91
N PRO A 280 31.34 -15.43 -6.22
CA PRO A 280 32.61 -16.06 -6.61
C PRO A 280 33.29 -15.42 -7.82
N ALA A 281 32.54 -14.79 -8.72
CA ALA A 281 33.06 -14.09 -9.89
C ALA A 281 33.97 -12.89 -9.55
N LEU A 282 33.97 -12.42 -8.29
CA LEU A 282 34.86 -11.37 -7.82
C LEU A 282 36.20 -11.87 -7.25
N LYS A 283 36.39 -13.18 -7.11
CA LYS A 283 37.69 -13.77 -6.71
C LYS A 283 38.73 -13.49 -7.77
N GLY A 284 39.96 -13.19 -7.33
CA GLY A 284 41.07 -12.83 -8.22
C GLY A 284 40.98 -11.41 -8.80
N THR A 285 39.94 -10.65 -8.46
CA THR A 285 39.86 -9.20 -8.80
C THR A 285 40.28 -8.33 -7.64
N ASP A 286 40.47 -7.03 -7.88
CA ASP A 286 40.77 -6.05 -6.81
C ASP A 286 39.61 -5.87 -5.82
N LYS A 287 38.39 -6.38 -6.13
CA LYS A 287 37.20 -6.40 -5.24
C LYS A 287 37.16 -7.60 -4.30
N GLU A 288 38.04 -8.57 -4.47
CA GLU A 288 38.03 -9.81 -3.66
C GLU A 288 37.97 -9.55 -2.15
N ARG A 289 38.67 -8.48 -1.71
CA ARG A 289 38.81 -8.13 -0.28
C ARG A 289 37.82 -7.05 0.18
N VAL A 290 36.88 -6.60 -0.67
CA VAL A 290 35.86 -5.63 -0.28
C VAL A 290 34.87 -6.31 0.68
N THR A 291 34.61 -5.66 1.82
CA THR A 291 33.70 -6.17 2.84
C THR A 291 32.28 -5.71 2.59
N ILE A 292 31.33 -6.40 3.20
CA ILE A 292 29.90 -6.03 3.14
C ILE A 292 29.69 -4.66 3.82
N GLU A 293 30.38 -4.37 4.93
CA GLU A 293 30.35 -3.08 5.60
C GLU A 293 30.81 -1.94 4.67
N GLU A 294 31.92 -2.12 3.95
CA GLU A 294 32.42 -1.12 3.00
C GLU A 294 31.43 -0.83 1.87
N LEU A 295 30.67 -1.84 1.42
CA LEU A 295 29.62 -1.66 0.43
C LEU A 295 28.45 -0.84 1.00
N LEU A 296 27.96 -1.19 2.20
CA LEU A 296 26.87 -0.51 2.88
C LEU A 296 27.21 0.95 3.20
N LEU A 297 28.45 1.23 3.62
CA LEU A 297 28.92 2.57 3.97
C LEU A 297 29.38 3.38 2.74
N HIS A 298 29.30 2.83 1.53
CA HIS A 298 29.83 3.46 0.32
C HIS A 298 31.31 3.81 0.40
N GLN A 299 32.10 2.96 1.05
CA GLN A 299 33.54 3.12 1.25
C GLN A 299 34.39 2.05 0.52
N SER A 300 33.75 1.29 -0.36
CA SER A 300 34.41 0.19 -1.09
C SER A 300 35.45 0.61 -2.12
N GLY A 301 35.46 1.87 -2.55
CA GLY A 301 36.24 2.34 -3.68
C GLY A 301 35.68 2.01 -5.06
N ILE A 302 34.53 1.34 -5.13
CA ILE A 302 33.82 1.05 -6.40
C ILE A 302 33.24 2.36 -6.96
N PRO A 303 33.36 2.65 -8.27
CA PRO A 303 32.82 3.86 -8.88
C PRO A 303 31.33 4.02 -8.68
N ALA A 304 30.85 5.26 -8.70
CA ALA A 304 29.46 5.60 -8.45
C ALA A 304 28.49 4.99 -9.46
N PHE A 305 28.87 4.94 -10.72
CA PHE A 305 28.03 4.55 -11.83
C PHE A 305 28.87 3.91 -12.95
N TRP A 306 28.23 2.97 -13.69
CA TRP A 306 28.74 2.41 -14.93
C TRP A 306 27.59 2.20 -15.92
N PRO A 307 27.75 2.61 -17.19
CA PRO A 307 26.65 2.58 -18.17
C PRO A 307 26.51 1.20 -18.83
N PHE A 308 26.15 0.17 -18.08
CA PHE A 308 26.01 -1.22 -18.57
C PHE A 308 25.05 -1.33 -19.77
N TYR A 309 23.99 -0.51 -19.82
CA TYR A 309 23.02 -0.50 -20.90
C TYR A 309 23.64 -0.28 -22.28
N LYS A 310 24.81 0.36 -22.36
CA LYS A 310 25.53 0.57 -23.64
C LYS A 310 25.94 -0.73 -24.33
N GLU A 311 26.07 -1.81 -23.56
CA GLU A 311 26.37 -3.12 -24.13
C GLU A 311 25.17 -3.74 -24.85
N ALA A 312 23.96 -3.38 -24.45
CA ALA A 312 22.76 -3.85 -25.11
C ALA A 312 22.43 -3.10 -26.40
N ILE A 313 23.10 -1.98 -26.66
CA ILE A 313 22.88 -1.16 -27.86
C ILE A 313 23.74 -1.68 -29.01
N ASP A 314 23.13 -1.90 -30.15
CA ASP A 314 23.84 -2.21 -31.40
C ASP A 314 24.48 -0.94 -31.95
N LYS A 315 25.82 -0.88 -31.91
CA LYS A 315 26.59 0.28 -32.35
C LYS A 315 26.56 0.49 -33.85
N ASP A 316 26.25 -0.53 -34.61
CA ASP A 316 26.18 -0.47 -36.09
C ASP A 316 24.78 -0.01 -36.56
N SER A 317 23.80 0.04 -35.64
CA SER A 317 22.42 0.43 -35.94
C SER A 317 22.22 1.95 -36.09
N TYR A 318 23.17 2.77 -35.67
CA TYR A 318 23.07 4.24 -35.74
C TYR A 318 24.37 4.87 -36.28
N LYS A 319 24.24 6.09 -36.82
CA LYS A 319 25.38 6.83 -37.35
C LYS A 319 25.81 7.97 -36.41
N GLY A 320 27.12 8.16 -36.24
CA GLY A 320 27.67 9.24 -35.45
C GLY A 320 27.68 8.96 -33.96
N THR A 321 27.32 9.95 -33.14
CA THR A 321 27.31 9.83 -31.67
C THR A 321 25.97 9.40 -31.15
N PHE A 322 25.93 8.55 -30.11
CA PHE A 322 24.70 8.13 -29.48
C PHE A 322 24.01 9.25 -28.70
N TYR A 323 24.81 10.17 -28.14
CA TYR A 323 24.33 11.31 -27.35
C TYR A 323 24.82 12.63 -27.86
N LYS A 324 23.97 13.67 -27.70
CA LYS A 324 24.31 15.08 -27.92
C LYS A 324 23.81 15.97 -26.80
N ALA A 325 24.52 17.07 -26.55
CA ALA A 325 24.16 18.06 -25.52
C ALA A 325 23.05 19.04 -25.98
N ARG A 326 22.73 19.03 -27.27
CA ARG A 326 21.68 19.85 -27.89
C ARG A 326 20.91 19.01 -28.91
N PRO A 327 19.61 19.26 -29.10
CA PRO A 327 18.83 18.56 -30.12
C PRO A 327 19.32 18.94 -31.54
N ASP A 328 19.16 18.02 -32.48
CA ASP A 328 19.34 18.24 -33.91
C ASP A 328 18.42 17.31 -34.73
N ALA A 329 18.61 17.25 -36.05
CA ALA A 329 17.75 16.48 -36.96
C ALA A 329 17.71 14.96 -36.68
N SER A 330 18.54 14.42 -35.81
CA SER A 330 18.63 12.99 -35.45
C SER A 330 18.61 12.71 -33.95
N HIS A 331 18.53 13.74 -33.12
CA HIS A 331 18.56 13.64 -31.65
C HIS A 331 17.48 14.55 -31.05
N HIS A 332 16.20 14.12 -31.11
CA HIS A 332 15.07 14.88 -30.57
C HIS A 332 14.67 14.40 -29.18
N THR A 333 14.94 13.12 -28.85
CA THR A 333 14.54 12.51 -27.58
C THR A 333 15.44 12.96 -26.45
N GLN A 334 14.95 13.87 -25.64
CA GLN A 334 15.64 14.31 -24.43
C GLN A 334 15.48 13.26 -23.32
N ILE A 335 16.59 12.84 -22.74
CA ILE A 335 16.64 11.82 -21.66
C ILE A 335 17.20 12.36 -20.35
N ASP A 336 17.83 13.53 -20.38
CA ASP A 336 18.34 14.24 -19.19
C ASP A 336 18.56 15.72 -19.54
N VAL A 337 18.87 16.54 -18.54
CA VAL A 337 19.22 17.95 -18.77
C VAL A 337 20.41 18.02 -19.74
N ARG A 338 20.20 18.66 -20.89
CA ARG A 338 21.20 18.79 -21.95
C ARG A 338 21.76 17.45 -22.44
N LEU A 339 20.91 16.41 -22.49
CA LEU A 339 21.30 15.10 -23.00
C LEU A 339 20.20 14.56 -23.91
N TYR A 340 20.50 14.44 -25.20
CA TYR A 340 19.61 13.95 -26.24
C TYR A 340 20.18 12.67 -26.83
N VAL A 341 19.32 11.66 -26.99
CA VAL A 341 19.69 10.36 -27.60
C VAL A 341 19.32 10.36 -29.07
N THR A 342 20.07 9.61 -29.88
CA THR A 342 19.69 9.38 -31.29
C THR A 342 18.31 8.73 -31.38
N ASP A 343 17.47 9.22 -32.33
CA ASP A 343 16.08 8.78 -32.45
C ASP A 343 15.94 7.37 -33.04
N LYS A 344 16.98 6.91 -33.73
CA LYS A 344 16.99 5.58 -34.39
C LYS A 344 18.22 4.82 -33.96
N PHE A 345 17.98 3.73 -33.24
CA PHE A 345 18.96 2.71 -32.90
C PHE A 345 18.24 1.40 -32.61
N ASP A 346 18.97 0.30 -32.70
CA ASP A 346 18.48 -1.03 -32.35
C ASP A 346 19.24 -1.57 -31.14
N TYR A 347 18.62 -2.49 -30.43
CA TYR A 347 19.28 -3.29 -29.44
C TYR A 347 19.91 -4.53 -30.09
N ARG A 348 20.99 -5.01 -29.53
CA ARG A 348 21.63 -6.25 -29.92
C ARG A 348 20.67 -7.42 -29.73
N LYS A 349 20.37 -8.14 -30.81
CA LYS A 349 19.37 -9.23 -30.83
C LYS A 349 19.70 -10.39 -29.90
N GLU A 350 21.02 -10.62 -29.66
CA GLU A 350 21.50 -11.62 -28.70
C GLU A 350 21.33 -11.21 -27.23
N LEU A 351 21.05 -9.95 -26.95
CA LEU A 351 20.86 -9.44 -25.58
C LEU A 351 19.45 -8.95 -25.28
N MET A 352 18.66 -8.62 -26.30
CA MET A 352 17.30 -8.08 -26.14
C MET A 352 16.29 -8.78 -27.02
N ALA A 353 15.18 -9.23 -26.42
CA ALA A 353 14.03 -9.78 -27.10
C ALA A 353 12.75 -8.98 -26.81
N LYS A 354 11.74 -9.12 -27.66
CA LYS A 354 10.43 -8.45 -27.52
C LYS A 354 9.44 -9.27 -26.66
N SER A 355 9.76 -10.51 -26.35
CA SER A 355 8.88 -11.40 -25.59
C SER A 355 9.67 -12.21 -24.56
N PHE A 356 8.99 -12.62 -23.50
CA PHE A 356 9.54 -13.52 -22.50
C PHE A 356 9.91 -14.89 -23.12
N SER A 357 11.05 -15.42 -22.69
CA SER A 357 11.44 -16.82 -22.91
C SER A 357 12.43 -17.26 -21.82
N ALA A 358 12.78 -18.55 -21.78
CA ALA A 358 13.75 -19.09 -20.83
C ALA A 358 15.14 -18.43 -20.95
N ASP A 359 15.52 -17.98 -22.14
CA ASP A 359 16.78 -17.28 -22.37
C ASP A 359 16.68 -15.76 -22.12
N TYR A 360 15.48 -15.20 -22.23
CA TYR A 360 15.19 -13.77 -22.00
C TYR A 360 14.14 -13.59 -20.89
N PRO A 361 14.46 -13.94 -19.62
CA PRO A 361 13.51 -13.89 -18.52
C PRO A 361 13.41 -12.52 -17.83
N LEU A 362 14.33 -11.58 -18.10
CA LEU A 362 14.45 -10.32 -17.36
C LEU A 362 13.70 -9.20 -18.08
N GLN A 363 12.45 -8.96 -17.70
CA GLN A 363 11.69 -7.83 -18.22
C GLN A 363 12.26 -6.50 -17.69
N VAL A 364 12.56 -5.58 -18.59
CA VAL A 364 13.13 -4.24 -18.28
C VAL A 364 12.20 -3.10 -18.70
N ALA A 365 11.29 -3.34 -19.62
CA ALA A 365 10.20 -2.45 -20.03
C ALA A 365 9.13 -3.26 -20.78
N ASP A 366 8.04 -2.61 -21.19
CA ASP A 366 7.02 -3.24 -22.02
C ASP A 366 7.63 -3.77 -23.31
N SER A 367 7.40 -5.08 -23.58
CA SER A 367 7.95 -5.79 -24.74
C SER A 367 9.48 -5.71 -24.85
N MET A 368 10.19 -5.63 -23.71
CA MET A 368 11.66 -5.60 -23.65
C MET A 368 12.17 -6.59 -22.59
N PHE A 369 12.87 -7.61 -23.02
CA PHE A 369 13.38 -8.67 -22.18
C PHE A 369 14.87 -8.89 -22.42
N LEU A 370 15.68 -8.79 -21.35
CA LEU A 370 17.12 -9.04 -21.40
C LEU A 370 17.44 -10.53 -21.31
N HIS A 371 18.46 -10.93 -22.07
CA HIS A 371 19.04 -12.27 -21.98
C HIS A 371 19.64 -12.49 -20.59
N ARG A 372 19.45 -13.69 -20.03
CA ARG A 372 19.90 -14.06 -18.67
C ARG A 372 21.41 -13.83 -18.44
N SER A 373 22.26 -13.96 -19.47
CA SER A 373 23.72 -13.72 -19.35
C SER A 373 24.08 -12.27 -19.12
N PHE A 374 23.15 -11.32 -19.31
CA PHE A 374 23.44 -9.90 -19.11
C PHE A 374 23.76 -9.60 -17.64
N ARG A 375 23.11 -10.30 -16.70
CA ARG A 375 23.41 -10.23 -15.26
C ARG A 375 24.87 -10.61 -14.96
N ASP A 376 25.33 -11.73 -15.52
CA ASP A 376 26.70 -12.19 -15.31
C ASP A 376 27.71 -11.24 -15.95
N SER A 377 27.37 -10.66 -17.10
CA SER A 377 28.17 -9.60 -17.75
C SER A 377 28.33 -8.37 -16.85
N ILE A 378 27.26 -7.91 -16.17
CA ILE A 378 27.34 -6.79 -15.24
C ILE A 378 28.33 -7.09 -14.10
N ILE A 379 28.25 -8.26 -13.49
CA ILE A 379 29.16 -8.66 -12.39
C ILE A 379 30.60 -8.76 -12.88
N ALA A 380 30.83 -9.38 -14.03
CA ALA A 380 32.15 -9.47 -14.63
C ALA A 380 32.75 -8.08 -14.96
N GLN A 381 31.94 -7.14 -15.45
CA GLN A 381 32.37 -5.78 -15.70
C GLN A 381 32.73 -5.07 -14.38
N ILE A 382 31.90 -5.16 -13.36
CA ILE A 382 32.21 -4.62 -12.02
C ILE A 382 33.58 -5.18 -11.56
N GLY A 383 33.85 -6.46 -11.76
CA GLY A 383 35.11 -7.10 -11.44
C GLY A 383 36.31 -6.46 -12.13
N ARG A 384 36.17 -5.93 -13.35
CA ARG A 384 37.23 -5.33 -14.17
C ARG A 384 37.44 -3.83 -13.94
N ILE A 385 36.45 -3.11 -13.44
CA ILE A 385 36.54 -1.66 -13.19
C ILE A 385 37.51 -1.43 -12.03
N PRO A 386 38.60 -0.63 -12.18
CA PRO A 386 39.56 -0.42 -11.10
C PRO A 386 38.95 0.25 -9.87
N LEU A 387 39.34 -0.21 -8.68
CA LEU A 387 38.98 0.47 -7.43
C LEU A 387 39.62 1.84 -7.38
N LYS A 388 38.91 2.78 -6.75
CA LYS A 388 39.41 4.11 -6.34
C LYS A 388 39.74 4.12 -4.84
N ASP A 389 40.08 5.28 -4.31
CA ASP A 389 40.29 5.46 -2.88
C ASP A 389 39.09 4.97 -2.06
N ARG A 390 39.33 4.23 -0.99
CA ARG A 390 38.33 3.71 -0.06
C ARG A 390 37.88 4.79 0.93
N ARG A 391 37.29 5.86 0.38
CA ARG A 391 36.62 6.92 1.14
C ARG A 391 35.15 6.95 0.77
N TYR A 392 34.31 7.61 1.56
CA TYR A 392 32.93 7.77 1.24
C TYR A 392 32.72 8.30 -0.18
N ARG A 393 32.07 7.51 -0.99
CA ARG A 393 31.61 7.86 -2.34
C ARG A 393 30.39 7.04 -2.68
N TYR A 394 29.24 7.69 -2.75
CA TYR A 394 28.02 7.04 -3.14
C TYR A 394 28.20 6.22 -4.42
N SER A 395 27.81 4.95 -4.38
CA SER A 395 27.94 4.02 -5.51
C SER A 395 26.68 3.16 -5.66
N CYS A 396 26.04 3.24 -6.83
CA CYS A 396 24.94 2.34 -7.18
C CYS A 396 25.44 0.89 -7.33
N LEU A 397 26.68 0.70 -7.78
CA LEU A 397 27.27 -0.61 -8.00
C LEU A 397 27.43 -1.41 -6.69
N ASN A 398 27.64 -0.73 -5.56
CA ASN A 398 27.68 -1.37 -4.25
C ASN A 398 26.36 -2.12 -3.96
N PHE A 399 25.25 -1.46 -4.20
CA PHE A 399 23.93 -2.04 -3.94
C PHE A 399 23.51 -3.08 -4.98
N MET A 400 24.06 -3.02 -6.20
CA MET A 400 23.91 -4.12 -7.17
C MET A 400 24.62 -5.38 -6.67
N LEU A 401 25.81 -5.26 -6.08
CA LEU A 401 26.53 -6.38 -5.47
C LEU A 401 25.81 -6.91 -4.22
N LEU A 402 25.29 -6.02 -3.38
CA LEU A 402 24.49 -6.44 -2.20
C LEU A 402 23.20 -7.17 -2.62
N LYS A 403 22.52 -6.73 -3.67
CA LYS A 403 21.36 -7.44 -4.25
C LYS A 403 21.77 -8.84 -4.74
N GLU A 404 22.88 -8.93 -5.45
CA GLU A 404 23.42 -10.21 -5.93
C GLU A 404 23.76 -11.15 -4.77
N MET A 405 24.37 -10.63 -3.70
CA MET A 405 24.65 -11.38 -2.46
C MET A 405 23.36 -11.91 -1.84
N VAL A 406 22.33 -11.07 -1.72
CA VAL A 406 21.01 -11.48 -1.16
C VAL A 406 20.45 -12.66 -1.93
N GLU A 407 20.44 -12.61 -3.25
CA GLU A 407 19.92 -13.70 -4.08
C GLU A 407 20.77 -14.97 -4.00
N ASN A 408 22.09 -14.82 -3.89
CA ASN A 408 23.00 -15.94 -3.75
C ASN A 408 22.88 -16.64 -2.39
N ILE A 409 22.58 -15.91 -1.32
CA ILE A 409 22.34 -16.47 0.01
C ILE A 409 20.94 -17.08 0.11
N SER A 410 19.91 -16.32 -0.26
CA SER A 410 18.51 -16.74 -0.12
C SER A 410 18.06 -17.77 -1.14
N LYS A 411 18.79 -17.95 -2.25
CA LYS A 411 18.43 -18.77 -3.42
C LYS A 411 17.10 -18.37 -4.05
N MET A 412 16.75 -17.10 -3.90
CA MET A 412 15.47 -16.53 -4.34
C MET A 412 15.70 -15.16 -4.98
N PRO A 413 14.98 -14.79 -6.07
CA PRO A 413 14.97 -13.42 -6.56
C PRO A 413 14.59 -12.43 -5.45
N MET A 414 15.29 -11.31 -5.37
CA MET A 414 15.15 -10.36 -4.25
C MET A 414 13.72 -9.82 -4.11
N ASN A 415 13.00 -9.58 -5.20
CA ASN A 415 11.59 -9.16 -5.15
C ASN A 415 10.69 -10.21 -4.49
N LEU A 416 10.89 -11.50 -4.79
CA LEU A 416 10.12 -12.59 -4.15
C LEU A 416 10.52 -12.78 -2.68
N PHE A 417 11.80 -12.58 -2.35
CA PHE A 417 12.28 -12.61 -0.99
C PHE A 417 11.63 -11.51 -0.15
N LEU A 418 11.62 -10.27 -0.66
CA LEU A 418 11.02 -9.12 0.04
C LEU A 418 9.50 -9.25 0.17
N ASP A 419 8.83 -9.73 -0.88
CA ASP A 419 7.39 -9.99 -0.85
C ASP A 419 7.03 -10.98 0.26
N LYS A 420 7.81 -12.08 0.37
CA LYS A 420 7.61 -13.12 1.39
C LYS A 420 7.91 -12.64 2.81
N GLU A 421 9.06 -11.98 2.99
CA GLU A 421 9.59 -11.69 4.34
C GLU A 421 9.07 -10.35 4.92
N PHE A 422 8.65 -9.41 4.07
CA PHE A 422 8.24 -8.06 4.50
C PHE A 422 6.89 -7.65 3.93
N TYR A 423 6.73 -7.60 2.61
CA TYR A 423 5.60 -6.86 2.03
C TYR A 423 4.26 -7.55 2.28
N LYS A 424 4.16 -8.87 2.08
CA LYS A 424 2.94 -9.63 2.42
C LYS A 424 2.63 -9.65 3.92
N PRO A 425 3.60 -9.96 4.83
CA PRO A 425 3.34 -9.90 6.26
C PRO A 425 2.92 -8.52 6.77
N MET A 426 3.37 -7.45 6.12
CA MET A 426 3.03 -6.05 6.44
C MET A 426 1.81 -5.54 5.67
N GLU A 427 1.14 -6.41 4.90
CA GLU A 427 -0.02 -6.05 4.05
C GLU A 427 0.27 -4.92 3.04
N MET A 428 1.51 -4.79 2.60
CA MET A 428 1.93 -3.80 1.61
C MET A 428 1.56 -4.29 0.20
N ASN A 429 0.30 -4.21 -0.16
CA ASN A 429 -0.26 -4.80 -1.39
C ASN A 429 -0.01 -3.96 -2.64
N ARG A 430 0.69 -2.83 -2.52
CA ARG A 430 0.99 -1.89 -3.61
C ARG A 430 2.47 -1.51 -3.65
N THR A 431 3.33 -2.52 -3.49
CA THR A 431 4.79 -2.33 -3.49
C THR A 431 5.43 -3.19 -4.57
#